data_4f0480f25553394792046648258a673f
#
_entry.id   4f0480f25553394792046648258a673f
#
_cell.length_a   1.000
_cell.length_b   1.000
_cell.length_c   1.000
_cell.angle_alpha   90.00
_cell.angle_beta   90.00
_cell.angle_gamma   90.00
#
_symmetry.space_group_name_H-M   'P 1'
#
loop_
_entity.id
_entity.type
_entity.pdbx_description
1 polymer ?
#
loop_
_entity_poly.entity_id
_entity_poly.type
_entity_poly.pdbx_seq_one_letter_code
_entity_poly.pdbx_strand_id
1 'polypeptide(L)'
;ALHKLNVFLTRLLFCFFAEDTGIFEEESLFTNSISSHTQDDGSDLDSYLNTLFEVLNTKDRSSYPEYLKKFEYVNGGLFGQVYYAPKFSSKSRKMIIECGELDWSAINPDIFGSMIQAVVHKDQRSGMGMHYTSVPNIMKVIEPLFLNDLYEAFEKAKGNPKKLNEL
;
A
#
# COMPACT_ATOMS: atom_id res chain seq x y z
N ALA A 1 -14.66 16.09 8.82
CA ALA A 1 -15.16 15.42 7.58
C ALA A 1 -14.00 15.14 6.61
N LEU A 2 -13.24 16.14 6.16
CA LEU A 2 -12.19 16.01 5.14
C LEU A 2 -11.09 15.01 5.53
N HIS A 3 -10.61 15.04 6.77
CA HIS A 3 -9.59 14.10 7.24
C HIS A 3 -10.02 12.63 7.13
N LYS A 4 -11.27 12.30 7.51
CA LYS A 4 -11.80 10.93 7.38
C LYS A 4 -11.87 10.47 5.93
N LEU A 5 -12.25 11.36 5.02
CA LEU A 5 -12.26 11.09 3.59
C LEU A 5 -10.85 10.82 3.06
N ASN A 6 -9.88 11.65 3.45
CA ASN A 6 -8.49 11.46 3.03
C ASN A 6 -7.94 10.12 3.51
N VAL A 7 -8.16 9.75 4.78
CA VAL A 7 -7.76 8.43 5.29
C VAL A 7 -8.41 7.30 4.50
N PHE A 8 -9.71 7.41 4.23
CA PHE A 8 -10.44 6.41 3.44
C PHE A 8 -9.86 6.27 2.03
N LEU A 9 -9.63 7.38 1.32
CA LEU A 9 -9.03 7.35 -0.02
C LEU A 9 -7.61 6.78 0.01
N THR A 10 -6.82 7.10 1.02
CA THR A 10 -5.46 6.52 1.16
C THR A 10 -5.51 5.01 1.41
N ARG A 11 -6.50 4.51 2.14
CA ARG A 11 -6.69 3.06 2.32
C ARG A 11 -7.03 2.36 1.01
N LEU A 12 -7.88 2.94 0.18
CA LEU A 12 -8.17 2.42 -1.17
C LEU A 12 -6.92 2.40 -2.04
N LEU A 13 -6.19 3.52 -2.09
CA LEU A 13 -4.94 3.63 -2.85
C LEU A 13 -3.90 2.60 -2.38
N PHE A 14 -3.79 2.39 -1.06
CA PHE A 14 -2.93 1.34 -0.53
C PHE A 14 -3.34 -0.04 -1.03
N CYS A 15 -4.63 -0.38 -1.03
CA CYS A 15 -5.12 -1.68 -1.49
C CYS A 15 -4.83 -1.92 -2.98
N PHE A 16 -5.05 -0.92 -3.84
CA PHE A 16 -4.71 -1.01 -5.26
C PHE A 16 -3.20 -1.18 -5.48
N PHE A 17 -2.39 -0.39 -4.79
CA PHE A 17 -0.95 -0.53 -4.87
C PHE A 17 -0.47 -1.89 -4.36
N ALA A 18 -1.06 -2.39 -3.28
CA ALA A 18 -0.70 -3.65 -2.66
C ALA A 18 -0.99 -4.87 -3.54
N GLU A 19 -2.11 -4.85 -4.31
CA GLU A 19 -2.44 -5.96 -5.21
C GLU A 19 -1.52 -6.03 -6.44
N ASP A 20 -0.99 -4.89 -6.91
CA ASP A 20 -0.14 -4.82 -8.11
C ASP A 20 1.37 -4.93 -7.80
N THR A 21 1.77 -4.74 -6.54
CA THR A 21 3.19 -4.76 -6.15
C THR A 21 3.61 -6.00 -5.37
N GLY A 22 2.73 -7.00 -5.25
CA GLY A 22 3.01 -8.25 -4.55
C GLY A 22 3.06 -8.11 -3.02
N ILE A 23 2.50 -7.02 -2.45
CA ILE A 23 2.24 -6.91 -1.01
C ILE A 23 1.11 -7.86 -0.63
N PHE A 24 0.08 -7.97 -1.47
CA PHE A 24 -0.86 -9.08 -1.43
C PHE A 24 -0.34 -10.21 -2.32
N GLU A 25 -0.39 -11.46 -1.85
CA GLU A 25 0.16 -12.62 -2.58
C GLU A 25 -0.57 -12.90 -3.90
N GLU A 26 -1.89 -12.64 -3.95
CA GLU A 26 -2.71 -12.83 -5.16
C GLU A 26 -2.83 -11.51 -5.94
N GLU A 27 -2.51 -11.54 -7.21
CA GLU A 27 -2.68 -10.41 -8.14
C GLU A 27 -4.16 -10.02 -8.25
N SER A 28 -4.43 -8.71 -8.27
CA SER A 28 -5.80 -8.15 -8.32
C SER A 28 -6.72 -8.65 -7.20
N LEU A 29 -6.18 -9.07 -6.05
CA LEU A 29 -6.96 -9.65 -4.96
C LEU A 29 -8.05 -8.71 -4.46
N PHE A 30 -7.72 -7.43 -4.27
CA PHE A 30 -8.66 -6.43 -3.74
C PHE A 30 -9.80 -6.16 -4.72
N THR A 31 -9.48 -5.91 -5.97
CA THR A 31 -10.43 -5.62 -7.06
C THR A 31 -11.35 -6.81 -7.32
N ASN A 32 -10.80 -8.02 -7.43
CA ASN A 32 -11.57 -9.24 -7.61
C ASN A 32 -12.46 -9.55 -6.41
N SER A 33 -12.00 -9.28 -5.20
CA SER A 33 -12.77 -9.52 -3.99
C SER A 33 -13.96 -8.57 -3.86
N ILE A 34 -13.82 -7.28 -4.20
CA ILE A 34 -14.93 -6.34 -4.31
C ILE A 34 -15.94 -6.83 -5.36
N SER A 35 -15.46 -7.16 -6.54
CA SER A 35 -16.32 -7.59 -7.66
C SER A 35 -17.16 -8.82 -7.29
N SER A 36 -16.54 -9.79 -6.61
CA SER A 36 -17.16 -11.10 -6.32
C SER A 36 -18.01 -11.14 -5.05
N HIS A 37 -17.78 -10.23 -4.09
CA HIS A 37 -18.38 -10.30 -2.76
C HIS A 37 -19.20 -9.08 -2.38
N THR A 38 -19.51 -8.19 -3.34
CA THR A 38 -20.41 -7.04 -3.11
C THR A 38 -21.50 -6.97 -4.17
N GLN A 39 -22.66 -6.39 -3.78
CA GLN A 39 -23.80 -6.22 -4.67
C GLN A 39 -23.53 -5.18 -5.75
N ASP A 40 -24.06 -5.38 -6.96
CA ASP A 40 -23.85 -4.48 -8.10
C ASP A 40 -24.39 -3.07 -7.90
N ASP A 41 -25.38 -2.91 -7.02
CA ASP A 41 -25.92 -1.61 -6.65
C ASP A 41 -25.05 -0.82 -5.66
N GLY A 42 -24.00 -1.48 -5.10
CA GLY A 42 -23.06 -0.91 -4.14
C GLY A 42 -23.61 -0.78 -2.72
N SER A 43 -24.80 -1.33 -2.44
CA SER A 43 -25.51 -1.14 -1.17
C SER A 43 -24.80 -1.72 0.06
N ASP A 44 -23.91 -2.70 -0.13
CA ASP A 44 -23.14 -3.40 0.90
C ASP A 44 -21.63 -3.11 0.87
N LEU A 45 -21.15 -2.34 -0.13
CA LEU A 45 -19.73 -2.07 -0.31
C LEU A 45 -19.08 -1.37 0.90
N ASP A 46 -19.80 -0.46 1.56
CA ASP A 46 -19.29 0.18 2.77
C ASP A 46 -19.08 -0.82 3.91
N SER A 47 -20.00 -1.76 4.10
CA SER A 47 -19.88 -2.81 5.10
C SER A 47 -18.73 -3.77 4.78
N TYR A 48 -18.58 -4.13 3.51
CA TYR A 48 -17.48 -4.95 3.02
C TYR A 48 -16.12 -4.28 3.30
N LEU A 49 -15.94 -3.02 2.88
CA LEU A 49 -14.70 -2.27 3.08
C LEU A 49 -14.37 -2.06 4.56
N ASN A 50 -15.35 -1.82 5.41
CA ASN A 50 -15.15 -1.71 6.86
C ASN A 50 -14.59 -3.02 7.43
N THR A 51 -15.17 -4.16 7.04
CA THR A 51 -14.72 -5.49 7.48
C THR A 51 -13.32 -5.78 6.93
N LEU A 52 -13.04 -5.48 5.66
CA LEU A 52 -11.73 -5.66 5.06
C LEU A 52 -10.66 -4.84 5.79
N PHE A 53 -10.93 -3.57 6.08
CA PHE A 53 -9.97 -2.71 6.80
C PHE A 53 -9.72 -3.19 8.23
N GLU A 54 -10.70 -3.82 8.88
CA GLU A 54 -10.52 -4.49 10.15
C GLU A 54 -9.63 -5.73 10.01
N VAL A 55 -9.84 -6.56 8.98
CA VAL A 55 -9.00 -7.72 8.67
C VAL A 55 -7.55 -7.32 8.45
N LEU A 56 -7.29 -6.28 7.65
CA LEU A 56 -5.95 -5.76 7.41
C LEU A 56 -5.25 -5.27 8.69
N ASN A 57 -6.00 -4.88 9.71
CA ASN A 57 -5.47 -4.46 11.03
C ASN A 57 -5.42 -5.60 12.06
N THR A 58 -5.84 -6.81 11.72
CA THR A 58 -5.99 -7.91 12.67
C THR A 58 -5.03 -9.06 12.34
N LYS A 59 -4.19 -9.46 13.33
CA LYS A 59 -3.26 -10.59 13.15
C LYS A 59 -3.97 -11.94 13.15
N ASP A 60 -4.87 -12.15 14.13
CA ASP A 60 -5.68 -13.37 14.20
C ASP A 60 -6.96 -13.20 13.38
N ARG A 61 -7.00 -13.86 12.23
CA ARG A 61 -8.08 -13.80 11.26
C ARG A 61 -8.94 -15.07 11.23
N SER A 62 -8.80 -15.93 12.23
CA SER A 62 -9.48 -17.24 12.29
C SER A 62 -11.00 -17.15 12.22
N SER A 63 -11.59 -16.06 12.73
CA SER A 63 -13.04 -15.81 12.74
C SER A 63 -13.62 -15.24 11.44
N TYR A 64 -12.77 -14.80 10.50
CA TYR A 64 -13.24 -14.20 9.26
C TYR A 64 -13.47 -15.24 8.14
N PRO A 65 -14.30 -14.92 7.13
CA PRO A 65 -14.48 -15.76 5.94
C PRO A 65 -13.18 -16.02 5.20
N GLU A 66 -13.07 -17.18 4.53
CA GLU A 66 -11.85 -17.61 3.84
C GLU A 66 -11.36 -16.60 2.80
N TYR A 67 -12.27 -15.96 2.05
CA TYR A 67 -11.90 -14.96 1.05
C TYR A 67 -11.27 -13.69 1.65
N LEU A 68 -11.57 -13.36 2.91
CA LEU A 68 -10.93 -12.25 3.64
C LEU A 68 -9.61 -12.67 4.30
N LYS A 69 -9.44 -13.96 4.63
CA LYS A 69 -8.17 -14.46 5.20
C LYS A 69 -7.01 -14.39 4.22
N LYS A 70 -7.29 -14.31 2.93
CA LYS A 70 -6.28 -14.12 1.87
C LYS A 70 -5.54 -12.78 1.97
N PHE A 71 -6.19 -11.76 2.54
CA PHE A 71 -5.56 -10.46 2.76
C PHE A 71 -4.60 -10.54 3.92
N GLU A 72 -3.40 -10.07 3.74
CA GLU A 72 -2.36 -10.11 4.74
C GLU A 72 -2.54 -9.03 5.83
N TYR A 73 -1.97 -9.29 7.00
CA TYR A 73 -1.93 -8.30 8.07
C TYR A 73 -1.00 -7.15 7.71
N VAL A 74 -1.52 -5.94 7.68
CA VAL A 74 -0.75 -4.73 7.43
C VAL A 74 -0.32 -4.10 8.75
N ASN A 75 0.95 -4.27 9.10
CA ASN A 75 1.52 -3.70 10.32
C ASN A 75 1.75 -2.19 10.16
N GLY A 76 0.87 -1.36 10.70
CA GLY A 76 1.02 0.09 10.65
C GLY A 76 -0.21 0.86 11.11
N GLY A 77 -0.09 2.19 11.21
CA GLY A 77 -1.16 3.08 11.69
C GLY A 77 -2.29 3.35 10.69
N LEU A 78 -2.13 2.95 9.42
CA LEU A 78 -3.11 3.30 8.37
C LEU A 78 -4.50 2.72 8.65
N PHE A 79 -4.57 1.47 9.11
CA PHE A 79 -5.83 0.77 9.42
C PHE A 79 -6.19 0.80 10.92
N GLY A 80 -5.30 1.31 11.78
CA GLY A 80 -5.48 1.28 13.24
C GLY A 80 -6.61 2.15 13.79
N GLN A 81 -7.07 3.16 13.06
CA GLN A 81 -8.19 4.01 13.49
C GLN A 81 -9.48 3.55 12.81
N VAL A 82 -10.56 3.47 13.60
CA VAL A 82 -11.89 3.10 13.06
C VAL A 82 -12.50 4.31 12.36
N TYR A 83 -12.50 4.30 11.04
CA TYR A 83 -13.25 5.21 10.20
C TYR A 83 -14.15 4.40 9.26
N TYR A 84 -15.44 4.67 9.34
CA TYR A 84 -16.41 3.97 8.49
C TYR A 84 -16.35 4.48 7.05
N ALA A 85 -16.39 3.56 6.09
CA ALA A 85 -16.52 3.85 4.69
C ALA A 85 -17.84 4.58 4.39
N PRO A 86 -17.87 5.49 3.42
CA PRO A 86 -19.12 6.15 3.02
C PRO A 86 -20.06 5.16 2.33
N LYS A 87 -21.32 5.52 2.19
CA LYS A 87 -22.28 4.78 1.35
C LYS A 87 -21.94 4.90 -0.12
N PHE A 88 -22.13 3.81 -0.84
CA PHE A 88 -21.84 3.73 -2.28
C PHE A 88 -23.14 3.57 -3.09
N SER A 89 -23.03 3.94 -4.35
CA SER A 89 -23.99 3.65 -5.40
C SER A 89 -23.38 2.67 -6.41
N SER A 90 -24.18 2.11 -7.30
CA SER A 90 -23.70 1.29 -8.42
C SER A 90 -22.58 2.01 -9.21
N LYS A 91 -22.75 3.32 -9.47
CA LYS A 91 -21.75 4.12 -10.18
C LYS A 91 -20.43 4.22 -9.43
N SER A 92 -20.45 4.50 -8.12
CA SER A 92 -19.21 4.63 -7.33
C SER A 92 -18.52 3.28 -7.11
N ARG A 93 -19.29 2.18 -6.96
CA ARG A 93 -18.73 0.82 -6.94
C ARG A 93 -18.00 0.51 -8.25
N LYS A 94 -18.64 0.77 -9.39
CA LYS A 94 -18.05 0.56 -10.72
C LYS A 94 -16.74 1.36 -10.88
N MET A 95 -16.73 2.63 -10.47
CA MET A 95 -15.51 3.46 -10.49
C MET A 95 -14.37 2.86 -9.65
N ILE A 96 -14.66 2.27 -8.49
CA ILE A 96 -13.64 1.62 -7.67
C ILE A 96 -13.05 0.40 -8.41
N ILE A 97 -13.88 -0.43 -9.03
CA ILE A 97 -13.42 -1.58 -9.81
C ILE A 97 -12.59 -1.12 -11.01
N GLU A 98 -13.06 -0.12 -11.77
CA GLU A 98 -12.32 0.48 -12.89
C GLU A 98 -10.96 1.07 -12.45
N CYS A 99 -10.87 1.63 -11.24
CA CYS A 99 -9.59 2.06 -10.67
C CYS A 99 -8.64 0.87 -10.42
N GLY A 100 -9.16 -0.28 -10.01
CA GLY A 100 -8.35 -1.48 -9.80
C GLY A 100 -7.88 -2.16 -11.10
N GLU A 101 -8.45 -1.81 -12.26
CA GLU A 101 -7.99 -2.28 -13.58
C GLU A 101 -6.75 -1.49 -14.09
N LEU A 102 -6.34 -0.43 -13.38
CA LEU A 102 -5.16 0.36 -13.71
C LEU A 102 -3.90 -0.31 -13.12
N ASP A 103 -2.77 -0.16 -13.81
CA ASP A 103 -1.47 -0.64 -13.32
C ASP A 103 -0.87 0.32 -12.27
N TRP A 104 -1.07 0.00 -11.00
CA TRP A 104 -0.56 0.77 -9.87
C TRP A 104 0.91 0.50 -9.58
N SER A 105 1.51 -0.57 -10.12
CA SER A 105 2.94 -0.86 -10.00
C SER A 105 3.80 0.19 -10.72
N ALA A 106 3.23 0.86 -11.72
CA ALA A 106 3.88 1.96 -12.44
C ALA A 106 4.01 3.25 -11.61
N ILE A 107 3.32 3.35 -10.46
CA ILE A 107 3.44 4.52 -9.58
C ILE A 107 4.75 4.46 -8.82
N ASN A 108 5.52 5.55 -8.89
CA ASN A 108 6.74 5.68 -8.11
C ASN A 108 6.42 5.54 -6.61
N PRO A 109 7.08 4.60 -5.88
CA PRO A 109 6.90 4.42 -4.43
C PRO A 109 7.08 5.71 -3.60
N ASP A 110 7.87 6.67 -4.10
CA ASP A 110 8.08 7.98 -3.48
C ASP A 110 6.81 8.81 -3.43
N ILE A 111 6.03 8.80 -4.52
CA ILE A 111 4.75 9.49 -4.60
C ILE A 111 3.78 8.85 -3.61
N PHE A 112 3.75 7.53 -3.58
CA PHE A 112 2.90 6.77 -2.66
C PHE A 112 3.24 7.06 -1.20
N GLY A 113 4.52 7.02 -0.81
CA GLY A 113 4.99 7.35 0.54
C GLY A 113 4.63 8.78 0.95
N SER A 114 4.78 9.75 0.06
CA SER A 114 4.43 11.15 0.32
C SER A 114 2.91 11.37 0.46
N MET A 115 2.09 10.63 -0.26
CA MET A 115 0.63 10.64 -0.13
C MET A 115 0.17 10.11 1.23
N ILE A 116 0.70 8.97 1.68
CA ILE A 116 0.44 8.43 3.01
C ILE A 116 0.84 9.45 4.09
N GLN A 117 2.01 10.05 3.95
CA GLN A 117 2.48 11.07 4.89
C GLN A 117 1.56 12.31 4.93
N ALA A 118 1.00 12.72 3.79
CA ALA A 118 0.08 13.88 3.74
C ALA A 118 -1.22 13.63 4.52
N VAL A 119 -1.65 12.39 4.66
CA VAL A 119 -2.88 11.99 5.34
C VAL A 119 -2.69 11.83 6.85
N VAL A 120 -1.49 11.47 7.30
CA VAL A 120 -1.20 11.30 8.73
C VAL A 120 -1.07 12.67 9.42
N HIS A 121 -1.75 12.84 10.54
CA HIS A 121 -1.69 14.07 11.36
C HIS A 121 -0.25 14.43 11.73
N LYS A 122 0.06 15.74 11.74
CA LYS A 122 1.41 16.26 12.10
C LYS A 122 1.90 15.74 13.45
N ASP A 123 1.01 15.67 14.45
CA ASP A 123 1.35 15.22 15.81
C ASP A 123 1.67 13.72 15.89
N GLN A 124 1.12 12.92 14.98
CA GLN A 124 1.41 11.49 14.88
C GLN A 124 2.69 11.21 14.09
N ARG A 125 3.07 12.09 13.15
CA ARG A 125 4.31 11.95 12.35
C ARG A 125 5.56 11.97 13.21
N SER A 126 5.65 12.90 14.14
CA SER A 126 6.83 13.04 15.02
C SER A 126 6.95 11.90 16.03
N GLY A 127 5.83 11.39 16.56
CA GLY A 127 5.82 10.27 17.52
C GLY A 127 6.13 8.90 16.92
N MET A 128 5.86 8.69 15.64
CA MET A 128 6.07 7.42 14.93
C MET A 128 7.28 7.41 13.98
N GLY A 129 8.07 8.49 13.94
CA GLY A 129 9.21 8.59 13.01
C GLY A 129 8.81 8.58 11.53
N MET A 130 7.54 8.85 11.19
CA MET A 130 6.99 8.82 9.83
C MET A 130 7.39 10.08 9.04
N HIS A 131 8.70 10.30 8.88
CA HIS A 131 9.24 11.30 7.98
C HIS A 131 9.70 10.61 6.71
N TYR A 132 8.94 10.82 5.65
CA TYR A 132 9.36 10.36 4.33
C TYR A 132 10.58 11.18 3.87
N THR A 133 11.67 10.50 3.58
CA THR A 133 12.87 11.13 3.04
C THR A 133 12.93 10.85 1.54
N SER A 134 12.93 11.88 0.71
CA SER A 134 12.98 11.72 -0.74
C SER A 134 14.25 11.03 -1.21
N VAL A 135 14.16 10.23 -2.28
CA VAL A 135 15.31 9.53 -2.88
C VAL A 135 16.49 10.46 -3.12
N PRO A 136 16.35 11.70 -3.65
CA PRO A 136 17.50 12.61 -3.80
C PRO A 136 18.19 12.92 -2.47
N ASN A 137 17.47 12.98 -1.35
CA ASN A 137 18.08 13.21 -0.05
C ASN A 137 18.73 11.95 0.52
N ILE A 138 18.14 10.77 0.28
CA ILE A 138 18.76 9.48 0.60
C ILE A 138 20.07 9.34 -0.17
N MET A 139 20.07 9.60 -1.48
CA MET A 139 21.23 9.49 -2.34
C MET A 139 22.39 10.40 -1.89
N LYS A 140 22.11 11.63 -1.46
CA LYS A 140 23.15 12.53 -0.90
C LYS A 140 23.89 11.94 0.30
N VAL A 141 23.26 11.01 1.02
CA VAL A 141 23.88 10.34 2.18
C VAL A 141 24.60 9.07 1.75
N ILE A 142 23.95 8.21 0.96
CA ILE A 142 24.49 6.88 0.66
C ILE A 142 25.55 6.90 -0.44
N GLU A 143 25.47 7.84 -1.41
CA GLU A 143 26.48 7.99 -2.46
C GLU A 143 27.88 8.16 -1.89
N PRO A 144 28.16 9.18 -1.06
CA PRO A 144 29.50 9.38 -0.51
C PRO A 144 29.85 8.38 0.59
N LEU A 145 28.86 7.69 1.19
CA LEU A 145 29.11 6.77 2.31
C LEU A 145 29.62 5.41 1.84
N PHE A 146 29.05 4.82 0.81
CA PHE A 146 29.44 3.50 0.32
C PHE A 146 29.04 3.24 -1.15
N LEU A 147 28.06 3.94 -1.72
CA LEU A 147 27.49 3.57 -3.00
C LEU A 147 28.51 3.82 -4.15
N ASN A 148 29.27 4.90 -4.09
CA ASN A 148 30.31 5.19 -5.08
C ASN A 148 31.41 4.12 -5.07
N ASP A 149 31.86 3.69 -3.88
CA ASP A 149 32.85 2.63 -3.74
C ASP A 149 32.31 1.29 -4.26
N LEU A 150 31.04 1.01 -4.01
CA LEU A 150 30.36 -0.20 -4.49
C LEU A 150 30.24 -0.20 -6.02
N TYR A 151 29.89 0.92 -6.63
CA TYR A 151 29.86 1.05 -8.09
C TYR A 151 31.25 0.85 -8.70
N GLU A 152 32.29 1.43 -8.12
CA GLU A 152 33.65 1.20 -8.60
C GLU A 152 34.07 -0.26 -8.48
N ALA A 153 33.76 -0.91 -7.36
CA ALA A 153 34.04 -2.33 -7.14
C ALA A 153 33.26 -3.21 -8.15
N PHE A 154 32.00 -2.91 -8.39
CA PHE A 154 31.17 -3.59 -9.39
C PHE A 154 31.77 -3.45 -10.81
N GLU A 155 32.13 -2.26 -11.25
CA GLU A 155 32.73 -2.06 -12.57
C GLU A 155 34.07 -2.80 -12.72
N LYS A 156 34.88 -2.90 -11.66
CA LYS A 156 36.12 -3.70 -11.64
C LYS A 156 35.89 -5.22 -11.63
N ALA A 157 34.73 -5.66 -11.11
CA ALA A 157 34.34 -7.08 -11.07
C ALA A 157 33.53 -7.53 -12.30
N LYS A 158 33.00 -6.58 -13.08
CA LYS A 158 32.17 -6.81 -14.26
C LYS A 158 32.86 -7.74 -15.25
N GLY A 159 32.18 -8.85 -15.59
CA GLY A 159 32.73 -9.89 -16.45
C GLY A 159 33.48 -11.02 -15.75
N ASN A 160 33.63 -10.98 -14.42
CA ASN A 160 34.21 -12.06 -13.62
C ASN A 160 33.20 -12.55 -12.55
N PRO A 161 32.49 -13.72 -12.79
CA PRO A 161 31.47 -14.21 -11.87
C PRO A 161 31.97 -14.47 -10.45
N LYS A 162 33.23 -14.86 -10.27
CA LYS A 162 33.80 -15.10 -8.93
C LYS A 162 33.93 -13.80 -8.15
N LYS A 163 34.44 -12.74 -8.79
CA LYS A 163 34.57 -11.43 -8.14
C LYS A 163 33.22 -10.76 -7.86
N LEU A 164 32.21 -11.02 -8.69
CA LEU A 164 30.86 -10.50 -8.46
C LEU A 164 30.20 -11.14 -7.22
N ASN A 165 30.50 -12.41 -6.93
CA ASN A 165 29.98 -13.08 -5.74
C ASN A 165 30.69 -12.68 -4.44
N GLU A 166 31.80 -11.95 -4.52
CA GLU A 166 32.57 -11.46 -3.37
C GLU A 166 32.23 -10.01 -3.01
N LEU A 167 31.39 -9.31 -3.80
CA LEU A 167 30.86 -7.98 -3.55
C LEU A 167 29.63 -8.00 -2.66
#